data_c984373854f78211045161fa2edaed5c
#
_entry.id   c984373854f78211045161fa2edaed5c
#
_cell.length_a   1.000
_cell.length_b   1.000
_cell.length_c   1.000
_cell.angle_alpha   90.00
_cell.angle_beta   90.00
_cell.angle_gamma   90.00
#
_symmetry.space_group_name_H-M   'P 1'
#
loop_
_entity.id
_entity.type
_entity.pdbx_description
1 polymer ?
#
loop_
_entity_poly.entity_id
_entity_poly.type
_entity_poly.pdbx_seq_one_letter_code
_entity_poly.pdbx_strand_id
1 'polypeptide(L)'
;MSGSRRSFVKTAGKLIVAIPVLSLPVILGKKTDSKGYVWQIDPYKCTSCEQCRTACVMTPSAVKCTNAFPMCGYCDFCPGFLRQGAKTFNTAAENQLCPTGAIVRKFVEEPYFEYTIDEKLCDGCSKCVKACANFGNGSLYLQIMHNLCVNCNQCRIARICPSDAVIRVPAAEPYMRKELKSTIG
;
A
#
# COMPACT_ATOMS: atom_id res chain seq x y z
N MET A 1 18.67 -35.52 56.88
CA MET A 1 18.07 -35.09 55.60
C MET A 1 18.95 -34.00 54.97
N SER A 2 19.94 -34.42 54.20
CA SER A 2 20.94 -33.49 53.61
C SER A 2 20.61 -33.38 52.12
N GLY A 3 19.80 -32.38 51.77
CA GLY A 3 19.54 -32.05 50.38
C GLY A 3 20.77 -31.44 49.75
N SER A 4 21.38 -32.15 48.81
CA SER A 4 22.61 -31.72 48.16
C SER A 4 22.40 -30.37 47.44
N ARG A 5 23.24 -29.37 47.76
CA ARG A 5 23.28 -28.06 47.14
C ARG A 5 23.30 -28.13 45.58
N ARG A 6 23.87 -29.21 45.03
CA ARG A 6 23.89 -29.49 43.58
C ARG A 6 22.50 -29.77 43.01
N SER A 7 21.59 -30.40 43.75
CA SER A 7 20.23 -30.69 43.31
C SER A 7 19.40 -29.41 43.24
N PHE A 8 19.56 -28.52 44.23
CA PHE A 8 18.85 -27.23 44.26
C PHE A 8 19.25 -26.33 43.09
N VAL A 9 20.55 -26.23 42.79
CA VAL A 9 21.04 -25.40 41.67
C VAL A 9 20.53 -25.92 40.31
N LYS A 10 20.47 -27.25 40.12
CA LYS A 10 19.93 -27.84 38.88
C LYS A 10 18.45 -27.59 38.71
N THR A 11 17.68 -27.60 39.78
CA THR A 11 16.22 -27.35 39.76
C THR A 11 15.93 -25.87 39.58
N ALA A 12 16.65 -24.98 40.25
CA ALA A 12 16.54 -23.53 40.09
C ALA A 12 16.95 -23.09 38.68
N GLY A 13 18.03 -23.65 38.11
CA GLY A 13 18.46 -23.36 36.74
C GLY A 13 17.42 -23.76 35.68
N LYS A 14 16.73 -24.90 35.88
CA LYS A 14 15.64 -25.32 34.96
C LYS A 14 14.41 -24.43 35.04
N LEU A 15 14.05 -23.89 36.21
CA LEU A 15 12.96 -22.98 36.42
C LEU A 15 13.23 -21.58 35.78
N ILE A 16 14.46 -21.09 35.91
CA ILE A 16 14.85 -19.77 35.35
C ILE A 16 14.86 -19.79 33.82
N VAL A 17 15.20 -20.92 33.20
CA VAL A 17 15.18 -21.04 31.73
C VAL A 17 13.76 -21.29 31.18
N ALA A 18 12.92 -22.01 31.93
CA ALA A 18 11.56 -22.33 31.46
C ALA A 18 10.60 -21.13 31.41
N ILE A 19 10.73 -20.19 32.36
CA ILE A 19 9.83 -19.02 32.44
C ILE A 19 9.99 -18.07 31.22
N PRO A 20 11.19 -17.65 30.81
CA PRO A 20 11.34 -16.78 29.66
C PRO A 20 10.98 -17.47 28.32
N VAL A 21 11.17 -18.78 28.20
CA VAL A 21 10.83 -19.53 26.98
C VAL A 21 9.31 -19.67 26.80
N LEU A 22 8.56 -19.86 27.88
CA LEU A 22 7.10 -19.94 27.85
C LEU A 22 6.44 -18.55 27.65
N SER A 23 7.08 -17.47 28.10
CA SER A 23 6.57 -16.11 27.93
C SER A 23 6.89 -15.49 26.57
N LEU A 24 7.93 -15.97 25.89
CA LEU A 24 8.36 -15.47 24.59
C LEU A 24 7.25 -15.52 23.51
N PRO A 25 6.52 -16.63 23.31
CA PRO A 25 5.42 -16.68 22.34
C PRO A 25 4.24 -15.79 22.73
N VAL A 26 4.02 -15.53 24.02
CA VAL A 26 2.97 -14.61 24.49
C VAL A 26 3.33 -13.15 24.17
N ILE A 27 4.62 -12.81 24.26
CA ILE A 27 5.09 -11.45 23.93
C ILE A 27 5.12 -11.27 22.41
N LEU A 28 5.54 -12.27 21.63
CA LEU A 28 5.56 -12.25 20.18
C LEU A 28 4.16 -12.35 19.55
N GLY A 29 3.23 -13.00 20.24
CA GLY A 29 1.84 -13.14 19.80
C GLY A 29 0.93 -11.96 20.12
N LYS A 30 1.35 -11.00 20.94
CA LYS A 30 0.61 -9.75 21.09
C LYS A 30 0.79 -8.97 19.79
N LYS A 31 -0.17 -9.12 18.85
CA LYS A 31 -0.44 -8.05 17.88
C LYS A 31 -0.51 -6.77 18.71
N THR A 32 0.44 -5.90 18.51
CA THR A 32 0.37 -4.54 19.05
C THR A 32 -0.84 -3.91 18.35
N ASP A 33 -1.99 -4.02 18.99
CA ASP A 33 -3.16 -3.24 18.62
C ASP A 33 -2.73 -1.78 18.67
N SER A 34 -2.36 -1.25 17.54
CA SER A 34 -2.15 0.18 17.33
C SER A 34 -3.53 0.84 17.33
N LYS A 35 -4.27 0.65 18.44
CA LYS A 35 -5.61 1.17 18.65
C LYS A 35 -5.52 2.67 18.45
N GLY A 36 -6.09 3.12 17.36
CA GLY A 36 -6.32 4.52 17.09
C GLY A 36 -5.48 5.17 15.99
N TYR A 37 -4.47 4.53 15.40
CA TYR A 37 -3.67 5.12 14.33
C TYR A 37 -3.42 4.16 13.18
N VAL A 38 -3.41 4.68 11.96
CA VAL A 38 -3.15 3.95 10.71
C VAL A 38 -2.15 4.68 9.84
N TRP A 39 -1.49 3.96 8.95
CA TRP A 39 -0.57 4.55 7.98
C TRP A 39 -1.33 4.98 6.72
N GLN A 40 -1.04 6.19 6.26
CA GLN A 40 -1.57 6.72 5.00
C GLN A 40 -0.47 7.41 4.20
N ILE A 41 -0.72 7.55 2.90
CA ILE A 41 0.15 8.30 1.99
C ILE A 41 -0.50 9.65 1.73
N ASP A 42 0.25 10.73 2.00
CA ASP A 42 -0.11 12.07 1.56
C ASP A 42 0.08 12.16 0.03
N PRO A 43 -1.00 12.28 -0.75
CA PRO A 43 -0.92 12.27 -2.21
C PRO A 43 -0.22 13.50 -2.79
N TYR A 44 -0.12 14.60 -2.02
CA TYR A 44 0.54 15.83 -2.44
C TYR A 44 2.05 15.81 -2.22
N LYS A 45 2.52 15.01 -1.26
CA LYS A 45 3.94 14.80 -1.02
C LYS A 45 4.50 13.62 -1.81
N CYS A 46 3.64 12.70 -2.24
CA CYS A 46 4.07 11.47 -2.90
C CYS A 46 4.69 11.75 -4.27
N THR A 47 5.96 11.40 -4.44
CA THR A 47 6.72 11.54 -5.70
C THR A 47 6.59 10.32 -6.61
N SER A 48 5.78 9.34 -6.24
CA SER A 48 5.58 8.10 -7.02
C SER A 48 6.90 7.36 -7.34
N CYS A 49 7.83 7.31 -6.38
CA CYS A 49 9.19 6.78 -6.55
C CYS A 49 9.29 5.24 -6.66
N GLU A 50 8.17 4.51 -6.61
CA GLU A 50 8.05 3.04 -6.76
C GLU A 50 8.57 2.21 -5.57
N GLN A 51 9.22 2.80 -4.58
CA GLN A 51 9.81 2.07 -3.46
C GLN A 51 8.78 1.34 -2.58
N CYS A 52 7.53 1.82 -2.54
CA CYS A 52 6.45 1.20 -1.76
C CYS A 52 6.16 -0.24 -2.18
N ARG A 53 6.37 -0.57 -3.46
CA ARG A 53 6.16 -1.90 -4.02
C ARG A 53 7.01 -2.96 -3.32
N THR A 54 8.28 -2.67 -3.10
CA THR A 54 9.30 -3.62 -2.60
C THR A 54 9.60 -3.49 -1.12
N ALA A 55 9.32 -2.32 -0.53
CA ALA A 55 9.63 -2.07 0.87
C ALA A 55 8.56 -2.56 1.84
N CYS A 56 7.32 -2.77 1.39
CA CYS A 56 6.26 -3.31 2.23
C CYS A 56 6.62 -4.72 2.71
N VAL A 57 6.26 -5.02 3.97
CA VAL A 57 6.40 -6.38 4.52
C VAL A 57 5.39 -7.36 3.93
N MET A 58 4.32 -6.83 3.31
CA MET A 58 3.30 -7.62 2.63
C MET A 58 3.68 -7.86 1.18
N THR A 59 3.35 -9.04 0.67
CA THR A 59 3.53 -9.40 -0.76
C THR A 59 2.21 -9.98 -1.28
N PRO A 60 1.55 -9.31 -2.22
CA PRO A 60 1.87 -7.98 -2.78
C PRO A 60 1.73 -6.86 -1.75
N SER A 61 2.37 -5.71 -2.00
CA SER A 61 2.34 -4.54 -1.12
C SER A 61 0.91 -4.11 -0.78
N ALA A 62 0.70 -3.65 0.47
CA ALA A 62 -0.57 -3.04 0.88
C ALA A 62 -0.81 -1.66 0.23
N VAL A 63 0.19 -1.09 -0.44
CA VAL A 63 0.04 0.13 -1.23
C VAL A 63 -0.57 -0.20 -2.57
N LYS A 64 -1.65 0.49 -2.91
CA LYS A 64 -2.39 0.32 -4.16
C LYS A 64 -2.56 1.65 -4.86
N CYS A 65 -2.73 1.59 -6.18
CA CYS A 65 -3.23 2.72 -6.93
C CYS A 65 -4.72 2.89 -6.62
N THR A 66 -5.16 4.13 -6.51
CA THR A 66 -6.58 4.47 -6.34
C THR A 66 -6.91 5.73 -7.14
N ASN A 67 -8.19 6.00 -7.32
CA ASN A 67 -8.69 7.16 -8.03
C ASN A 67 -9.18 8.25 -7.06
N ALA A 68 -8.99 9.51 -7.43
CA ALA A 68 -9.63 10.64 -6.74
C ALA A 68 -11.17 10.61 -6.87
N PHE A 69 -11.67 10.01 -7.94
CA PHE A 69 -13.09 9.76 -8.18
C PHE A 69 -13.42 8.27 -8.04
N PRO A 70 -14.69 7.93 -7.74
CA PRO A 70 -15.15 6.53 -7.73
C PRO A 70 -14.96 5.82 -9.07
N MET A 71 -15.14 6.56 -10.16
CA MET A 71 -14.86 6.14 -11.53
C MET A 71 -13.92 7.13 -12.20
N CYS A 72 -12.97 6.65 -12.96
CA CYS A 72 -12.09 7.45 -13.80
C CYS A 72 -12.46 7.22 -15.26
N GLY A 73 -12.83 8.25 -15.98
CA GLY A 73 -13.26 8.15 -17.37
C GLY A 73 -13.24 9.49 -18.10
N TYR A 74 -12.67 10.50 -17.47
CA TYR A 74 -12.66 11.87 -18.02
C TYR A 74 -11.61 12.14 -19.11
N CYS A 75 -10.70 11.19 -19.36
CA CYS A 75 -9.73 11.31 -20.42
C CYS A 75 -10.16 10.41 -21.58
N ASP A 76 -10.34 10.95 -22.79
CA ASP A 76 -10.59 10.18 -24.01
C ASP A 76 -9.49 9.13 -24.20
N PHE A 77 -8.30 9.49 -23.82
CA PHE A 77 -7.13 8.65 -23.83
C PHE A 77 -6.52 8.57 -22.41
N CYS A 78 -6.64 7.43 -21.75
CA CYS A 78 -6.10 7.25 -20.41
C CYS A 78 -4.60 6.93 -20.45
N PRO A 79 -3.71 7.86 -20.09
CA PRO A 79 -2.27 7.60 -20.07
C PRO A 79 -1.84 6.67 -18.93
N GLY A 80 -2.68 6.50 -17.93
CA GLY A 80 -2.46 5.51 -16.85
C GLY A 80 -2.74 4.07 -17.30
N PHE A 81 -3.57 3.88 -18.32
CA PHE A 81 -3.90 2.57 -18.89
C PHE A 81 -2.99 2.22 -20.06
N LEU A 82 -2.87 3.11 -21.05
CA LEU A 82 -2.12 2.87 -22.28
C LEU A 82 -0.65 3.27 -22.10
N ARG A 83 0.24 2.42 -22.59
CA ARG A 83 1.67 2.73 -22.60
C ARG A 83 2.00 3.72 -23.72
N GLN A 84 3.03 4.52 -23.53
CA GLN A 84 3.54 5.39 -24.58
C GLN A 84 3.99 4.55 -25.78
N GLY A 85 3.59 4.98 -26.96
CA GLY A 85 3.89 4.30 -28.22
C GLY A 85 3.02 3.07 -28.50
N ALA A 86 1.91 2.88 -27.80
CA ALA A 86 0.91 1.87 -28.14
C ALA A 86 0.42 2.13 -29.58
N LYS A 87 0.48 1.09 -30.43
CA LYS A 87 0.09 1.19 -31.84
C LYS A 87 -1.44 1.18 -32.01
N THR A 88 -2.14 0.58 -31.05
CA THR A 88 -3.58 0.46 -31.04
C THR A 88 -4.14 0.79 -29.67
N PHE A 89 -5.35 1.31 -29.60
CA PHE A 89 -6.01 1.73 -28.36
C PHE A 89 -6.94 0.65 -27.82
N ASN A 90 -6.55 -0.61 -27.96
CA ASN A 90 -7.30 -1.76 -27.47
C ASN A 90 -6.80 -2.21 -26.09
N THR A 91 -7.42 -3.26 -25.55
CA THR A 91 -7.11 -3.83 -24.23
C THR A 91 -6.02 -4.91 -24.25
N ALA A 92 -5.33 -5.10 -25.37
CA ALA A 92 -4.26 -6.07 -25.47
C ALA A 92 -3.11 -5.73 -24.51
N ALA A 93 -2.51 -6.75 -23.93
CA ALA A 93 -1.52 -6.60 -22.85
C ALA A 93 -0.29 -5.78 -23.28
N GLU A 94 0.11 -5.87 -24.54
CA GLU A 94 1.22 -5.12 -25.11
C GLU A 94 0.99 -3.60 -25.16
N ASN A 95 -0.29 -3.18 -25.14
CA ASN A 95 -0.67 -1.77 -25.14
C ASN A 95 -0.87 -1.21 -23.73
N GLN A 96 -0.93 -2.08 -22.71
CA GLN A 96 -1.17 -1.66 -21.34
C GLN A 96 0.13 -1.20 -20.66
N LEU A 97 0.02 -0.11 -19.89
CA LEU A 97 1.12 0.38 -19.05
C LEU A 97 1.29 -0.45 -17.79
N CYS A 98 0.18 -0.97 -17.23
CA CYS A 98 0.19 -1.73 -16.00
C CYS A 98 0.81 -3.13 -16.22
N PRO A 99 1.92 -3.48 -15.54
CA PRO A 99 2.58 -4.77 -15.75
C PRO A 99 1.77 -5.97 -15.20
N THR A 100 0.84 -5.72 -14.29
CA THR A 100 -0.01 -6.75 -13.69
C THR A 100 -1.42 -6.77 -14.27
N GLY A 101 -1.75 -5.88 -15.22
CA GLY A 101 -3.09 -5.77 -15.77
C GLY A 101 -4.15 -5.30 -14.76
N ALA A 102 -3.74 -4.64 -13.67
CA ALA A 102 -4.66 -4.21 -12.61
C ALA A 102 -5.65 -3.13 -13.02
N ILE A 103 -5.43 -2.43 -14.13
CA ILE A 103 -6.37 -1.40 -14.62
C ILE A 103 -7.31 -2.05 -15.62
N VAL A 104 -8.59 -2.08 -15.27
CA VAL A 104 -9.65 -2.62 -16.12
C VAL A 104 -10.30 -1.47 -16.88
N ARG A 105 -10.36 -1.60 -18.20
CA ARG A 105 -11.03 -0.67 -19.12
C ARG A 105 -12.34 -1.27 -19.58
N LYS A 106 -13.43 -0.53 -19.39
CA LYS A 106 -14.77 -0.94 -19.80
C LYS A 106 -15.38 0.17 -20.68
N PHE A 107 -15.93 -0.22 -21.81
CA PHE A 107 -16.67 0.69 -22.66
C PHE A 107 -17.96 1.12 -21.96
N VAL A 108 -18.27 2.39 -22.00
CA VAL A 108 -19.52 2.98 -21.47
C VAL A 108 -20.34 3.51 -22.65
N GLU A 109 -19.83 4.51 -23.34
CA GLU A 109 -20.43 5.11 -24.54
C GLU A 109 -19.33 5.80 -25.36
N GLU A 110 -19.57 6.03 -26.63
CA GLU A 110 -18.58 6.68 -27.49
C GLU A 110 -18.47 8.18 -27.13
N PRO A 111 -17.26 8.73 -26.87
CA PRO A 111 -15.93 8.09 -26.90
C PRO A 111 -15.43 7.58 -25.53
N TYR A 112 -16.26 7.44 -24.52
CA TYR A 112 -15.89 7.30 -23.12
C TYR A 112 -15.71 5.84 -22.66
N PHE A 113 -14.71 5.65 -21.84
CA PHE A 113 -14.42 4.38 -21.17
C PHE A 113 -14.29 4.60 -19.66
N GLU A 114 -14.85 3.69 -18.90
CA GLU A 114 -14.61 3.57 -17.46
C GLU A 114 -13.29 2.85 -17.20
N TYR A 115 -12.50 3.38 -16.26
CA TYR A 115 -11.25 2.77 -15.80
C TYR A 115 -11.32 2.52 -14.31
N THR A 116 -11.23 1.25 -13.91
CA THR A 116 -11.23 0.81 -12.52
C THR A 116 -9.93 0.10 -12.16
N ILE A 117 -9.60 0.06 -10.87
CA ILE A 117 -8.39 -0.61 -10.38
C ILE A 117 -8.78 -1.89 -9.66
N ASP A 118 -8.26 -3.03 -10.11
CA ASP A 118 -8.31 -4.28 -9.36
C ASP A 118 -7.21 -4.26 -8.30
N GLU A 119 -7.61 -4.07 -7.03
CA GLU A 119 -6.70 -4.01 -5.90
C GLU A 119 -5.93 -5.32 -5.67
N LYS A 120 -6.48 -6.46 -6.08
CA LYS A 120 -5.83 -7.78 -5.92
C LYS A 120 -4.64 -7.92 -6.85
N LEU A 121 -4.75 -7.37 -8.06
CA LEU A 121 -3.70 -7.38 -9.09
C LEU A 121 -2.71 -6.23 -8.92
N CYS A 122 -3.13 -5.13 -8.32
CA CYS A 122 -2.28 -3.95 -8.14
C CYS A 122 -1.15 -4.24 -7.14
N ASP A 123 0.09 -4.02 -7.54
CA ASP A 123 1.30 -4.17 -6.71
C ASP A 123 1.89 -2.84 -6.19
N GLY A 124 1.25 -1.69 -6.52
CA GLY A 124 1.69 -0.38 -6.08
C GLY A 124 2.92 0.16 -6.81
N CYS A 125 3.20 -0.29 -8.04
CA CYS A 125 4.39 0.11 -8.82
C CYS A 125 4.38 1.57 -9.31
N SER A 126 3.31 2.32 -9.10
CA SER A 126 3.12 3.75 -9.42
C SER A 126 3.22 4.16 -10.90
N LYS A 127 3.48 3.28 -11.85
CA LYS A 127 3.62 3.64 -13.28
C LYS A 127 2.40 4.40 -13.82
N CYS A 128 1.20 3.90 -13.51
CA CYS A 128 -0.06 4.54 -13.91
C CYS A 128 -0.26 5.92 -13.25
N VAL A 129 0.20 6.07 -11.99
CA VAL A 129 0.13 7.35 -11.26
C VAL A 129 1.02 8.39 -11.92
N LYS A 130 2.28 8.02 -12.25
CA LYS A 130 3.19 8.91 -12.97
C LYS A 130 2.65 9.33 -14.33
N ALA A 131 2.14 8.38 -15.10
CA ALA A 131 1.61 8.67 -16.43
C ALA A 131 0.36 9.55 -16.35
N CYS A 132 -0.55 9.26 -15.42
CA CYS A 132 -1.73 10.07 -15.17
C CYS A 132 -1.39 11.50 -14.72
N ALA A 133 -0.37 11.66 -13.86
CA ALA A 133 0.05 12.98 -13.39
C ALA A 133 0.69 13.82 -14.49
N ASN A 134 1.44 13.18 -15.42
CA ASN A 134 2.20 13.90 -16.45
C ASN A 134 1.38 14.16 -17.73
N PHE A 135 0.46 13.27 -18.06
CA PHE A 135 -0.22 13.27 -19.37
C PHE A 135 -1.75 13.19 -19.27
N GLY A 136 -2.29 13.04 -18.07
CA GLY A 136 -3.72 12.94 -17.80
C GLY A 136 -4.23 14.01 -16.84
N ASN A 137 -5.37 13.75 -16.23
CA ASN A 137 -6.00 14.65 -15.26
C ASN A 137 -5.42 14.55 -13.84
N GLY A 138 -4.44 13.67 -13.60
CA GLY A 138 -3.80 13.50 -12.30
C GLY A 138 -4.67 12.83 -11.24
N SER A 139 -5.78 12.18 -11.60
CA SER A 139 -6.72 11.56 -10.64
C SER A 139 -6.15 10.32 -9.95
N LEU A 140 -5.20 9.60 -10.56
CA LEU A 140 -4.57 8.44 -9.96
C LEU A 140 -3.55 8.85 -8.90
N TYR A 141 -3.57 8.16 -7.76
CA TYR A 141 -2.59 8.33 -6.69
C TYR A 141 -2.37 7.00 -5.93
N LEU A 142 -1.35 6.93 -5.09
CA LEU A 142 -1.10 5.78 -4.24
C LEU A 142 -1.71 5.98 -2.86
N GLN A 143 -2.28 4.90 -2.30
CA GLN A 143 -2.74 4.87 -0.92
C GLN A 143 -2.47 3.51 -0.27
N ILE A 144 -2.35 3.49 1.05
CA ILE A 144 -2.23 2.26 1.84
C ILE A 144 -3.62 1.75 2.14
N MET A 145 -3.94 0.54 1.69
CA MET A 145 -5.21 -0.11 1.98
C MET A 145 -5.20 -0.68 3.41
N HIS A 146 -6.04 -0.16 4.29
CA HIS A 146 -6.06 -0.53 5.71
C HIS A 146 -6.48 -1.99 5.94
N ASN A 147 -7.33 -2.54 5.08
CA ASN A 147 -7.73 -3.95 5.10
C ASN A 147 -6.59 -4.92 4.75
N LEU A 148 -5.58 -4.45 4.02
CA LEU A 148 -4.40 -5.22 3.61
C LEU A 148 -3.18 -4.91 4.49
N CYS A 149 -3.15 -3.75 5.13
CA CYS A 149 -2.03 -3.28 5.93
C CYS A 149 -2.06 -3.91 7.33
N VAL A 150 -0.96 -4.56 7.73
CA VAL A 150 -0.80 -5.11 9.09
C VAL A 150 -0.44 -4.06 10.14
N ASN A 151 -0.44 -2.79 9.75
CA ASN A 151 -0.24 -1.62 10.62
C ASN A 151 1.02 -1.72 11.50
N CYS A 152 2.16 -2.02 10.91
CA CYS A 152 3.45 -2.13 11.59
C CYS A 152 3.75 -0.87 12.43
N ASN A 153 4.24 -1.02 13.67
CA ASN A 153 4.63 0.13 14.51
C ASN A 153 5.72 0.99 13.85
N GLN A 154 6.66 0.34 13.16
CA GLN A 154 7.67 0.97 12.34
C GLN A 154 7.44 0.56 10.88
N CYS A 155 6.75 1.40 10.13
CA CYS A 155 6.50 1.14 8.73
C CYS A 155 7.79 1.28 7.92
N ARG A 156 8.21 0.20 7.25
CA ARG A 156 9.42 0.23 6.42
C ARG A 156 9.27 1.19 5.25
N ILE A 157 8.07 1.31 4.66
CA ILE A 157 7.80 2.26 3.58
C ILE A 157 8.01 3.70 4.08
N ALA A 158 7.50 4.04 5.28
CA ALA A 158 7.67 5.37 5.85
C ALA A 158 9.16 5.72 6.06
N ARG A 159 9.97 4.73 6.47
CA ARG A 159 11.40 4.93 6.71
C ARG A 159 12.24 5.18 5.46
N ILE A 160 11.81 4.66 4.32
CA ILE A 160 12.54 4.80 3.05
C ILE A 160 11.93 5.82 2.11
N CYS A 161 10.77 6.40 2.47
CA CYS A 161 10.07 7.37 1.63
C CYS A 161 10.91 8.65 1.47
N PRO A 162 11.39 9.00 0.26
CA PRO A 162 12.28 10.14 0.08
C PRO A 162 11.59 11.50 0.25
N SER A 163 10.27 11.52 0.25
CA SER A 163 9.45 12.74 0.38
C SER A 163 8.65 12.81 1.68
N ASP A 164 8.90 11.89 2.62
CA ASP A 164 8.17 11.78 3.88
C ASP A 164 6.63 11.79 3.70
N ALA A 165 6.18 11.23 2.58
CA ALA A 165 4.76 11.21 2.24
C ALA A 165 3.96 10.19 3.07
N VAL A 166 4.61 9.24 3.72
CA VAL A 166 3.95 8.16 4.49
C VAL A 166 3.88 8.57 5.95
N ILE A 167 2.69 8.90 6.40
CA ILE A 167 2.44 9.44 7.74
C ILE A 167 1.46 8.56 8.52
N ARG A 168 1.48 8.71 9.83
CA ARG A 168 0.56 8.02 10.74
C ARG A 168 -0.54 8.98 11.17
N VAL A 169 -1.78 8.60 10.92
CA VAL A 169 -2.97 9.43 11.21
C VAL A 169 -3.93 8.69 12.13
N PRO A 170 -4.81 9.38 12.87
CA PRO A 170 -5.86 8.76 13.64
C PRO A 170 -6.74 7.85 12.77
N ALA A 171 -7.08 6.66 13.26
CA ALA A 171 -7.89 5.69 12.51
C ALA A 171 -9.35 6.15 12.29
N ALA A 172 -9.80 7.14 13.07
CA ALA A 172 -11.12 7.75 12.91
C ALA A 172 -11.18 8.75 11.75
N GLU A 173 -10.03 9.19 11.23
CA GLU A 173 -9.98 10.09 10.10
C GLU A 173 -10.22 9.32 8.79
N PRO A 174 -10.90 9.95 7.80
CA PRO A 174 -11.07 9.35 6.49
C PRO A 174 -9.72 9.22 5.77
N TYR A 175 -9.69 8.37 4.74
CA TYR A 175 -8.52 8.30 3.85
C TYR A 175 -8.16 9.67 3.30
N MET A 176 -6.88 10.01 3.33
CA MET A 176 -6.34 11.16 2.62
C MET A 176 -6.55 10.95 1.12
N ARG A 177 -7.38 11.78 0.54
CA ARG A 177 -7.72 11.75 -0.88
C ARG A 177 -7.02 12.88 -1.62
N LYS A 178 -6.71 12.64 -2.87
CA LYS A 178 -6.25 13.70 -3.77
C LYS A 178 -7.46 14.49 -4.24
N GLU A 179 -7.50 15.77 -3.92
CA GLU A 179 -8.47 16.69 -4.50
C GLU A 179 -7.99 17.11 -5.89
N LEU A 180 -8.85 17.04 -6.86
CA LEU A 180 -8.56 17.62 -8.18
C LEU A 180 -8.80 19.12 -8.06
N LYS A 181 -7.76 19.90 -8.31
CA LYS A 181 -7.93 21.33 -8.48
C LYS A 181 -8.90 21.51 -9.65
N SER A 182 -10.08 22.07 -9.38
CA SER A 182 -10.98 22.49 -10.44
C SER A 182 -10.24 23.55 -11.25
N THR A 183 -9.85 23.19 -12.46
CA THR A 183 -9.31 24.12 -13.46
C THR A 183 -10.45 24.85 -14.17
N ILE A 184 -11.54 25.13 -13.45
CA ILE A 184 -12.65 25.97 -13.92
C ILE A 184 -12.48 27.30 -13.18
N GLY A 185 -11.70 28.17 -13.75
CA GLY A 185 -11.58 29.57 -13.46
C GLY A 185 -11.88 30.36 -14.73
#